data_f9d04ebaf7656049d02c46d7ad2c428a
#
_entry.id   f9d04ebaf7656049d02c46d7ad2c428a
#
_cell.length_a   1.000
_cell.length_b   1.000
_cell.length_c   1.000
_cell.angle_alpha   90.00
_cell.angle_beta   90.00
_cell.angle_gamma   90.00
#
_symmetry.space_group_name_H-M   'P 1'
#
loop_
_entity.id
_entity.type
_entity.pdbx_description
1 polymer ?
#
loop_
_entity_poly.entity_id
_entity_poly.type
_entity_poly.pdbx_seq_one_letter_code
_entity_poly.pdbx_strand_id
1 'polypeptide(L)'
;HSDSSVFVMESAGICIAHLGHLHHALGKKQLDLMGRIDILMVPIDGYATMSHEEVMKVIADVKPKLILPMHYHFPGSKQEFTELAAPHYRIKELKTPVFQISRRDLPKKTEVLFLPSHYGDTLPSVDTP
;
A
#
# COMPACT_ATOMS: atom_id res chain seq x y z
N HIS A 1 -11.81 5.65 -16.18
CA HIS A 1 -11.02 6.81 -16.40
C HIS A 1 -9.62 6.60 -15.90
N SER A 2 -8.66 7.23 -16.52
CA SER A 2 -7.27 6.96 -16.21
C SER A 2 -6.92 7.25 -14.76
N ASP A 3 -7.66 8.15 -14.12
CA ASP A 3 -7.38 8.50 -12.74
C ASP A 3 -7.65 7.38 -11.77
N SER A 4 -8.39 6.38 -12.19
CA SER A 4 -8.80 5.30 -11.31
C SER A 4 -8.07 4.01 -11.61
N SER A 5 -6.89 4.11 -12.20
CA SER A 5 -6.14 2.91 -12.58
C SER A 5 -5.65 2.15 -11.37
N VAL A 6 -5.82 0.86 -11.41
CA VAL A 6 -5.29 -0.06 -10.43
C VAL A 6 -4.47 -1.09 -11.18
N PHE A 7 -3.24 -1.31 -10.74
CA PHE A 7 -2.37 -2.29 -11.38
C PHE A 7 -2.22 -3.47 -10.45
N VAL A 8 -2.42 -4.67 -11.00
CA VAL A 8 -2.23 -5.91 -10.25
C VAL A 8 -1.23 -6.75 -10.99
N MET A 9 -0.25 -7.28 -10.27
CA MET A 9 0.75 -8.17 -10.85
C MET A 9 1.03 -9.32 -9.90
N GLU A 10 1.56 -10.38 -10.44
CA GLU A 10 1.96 -11.53 -9.64
C GLU A 10 3.42 -11.86 -9.91
N SER A 11 4.16 -12.15 -8.85
CA SER A 11 5.56 -12.55 -8.97
C SER A 11 5.86 -13.53 -7.86
N ALA A 12 6.39 -14.70 -8.22
CA ALA A 12 6.77 -15.73 -7.26
C ALA A 12 5.65 -16.11 -6.30
N GLY A 13 4.41 -16.13 -6.80
CA GLY A 13 3.26 -16.50 -5.99
C GLY A 13 2.72 -15.39 -5.12
N ILE A 14 3.24 -14.18 -5.25
CA ILE A 14 2.78 -13.02 -4.48
C ILE A 14 2.02 -12.09 -5.40
N CYS A 15 0.80 -11.75 -5.01
CA CYS A 15 -0.05 -10.83 -5.77
C CYS A 15 0.08 -9.44 -5.19
N ILE A 16 0.47 -8.48 -6.03
CA ILE A 16 0.74 -7.10 -5.63
C ILE A 16 -0.24 -6.19 -6.36
N ALA A 17 -0.90 -5.32 -5.63
CA ALA A 17 -1.74 -4.30 -6.24
C ALA A 17 -1.16 -2.93 -5.94
N HIS A 18 -1.18 -2.08 -6.95
CA HIS A 18 -0.70 -0.70 -6.87
C HIS A 18 -1.86 0.20 -7.21
N LEU A 19 -2.30 1.01 -6.27
CA LEU A 19 -3.49 1.84 -6.46
C LEU A 19 -3.22 3.14 -7.19
N GLY A 20 -1.97 3.51 -7.35
CA GLY A 20 -1.59 4.65 -8.17
C GLY A 20 -2.25 5.93 -7.71
N HIS A 21 -2.99 6.55 -8.62
CA HIS A 21 -3.66 7.82 -8.36
C HIS A 21 -5.15 7.63 -8.14
N LEU A 22 -5.53 6.53 -7.51
CA LEU A 22 -6.94 6.28 -7.22
C LEU A 22 -7.47 7.36 -6.29
N HIS A 23 -8.64 7.90 -6.62
CA HIS A 23 -9.21 9.02 -5.88
C HIS A 23 -10.40 8.63 -5.03
N HIS A 24 -10.79 7.37 -5.05
CA HIS A 24 -11.97 6.91 -4.30
C HIS A 24 -11.77 5.47 -3.88
N ALA A 25 -12.55 5.05 -2.90
CA ALA A 25 -12.51 3.68 -2.45
C ALA A 25 -12.94 2.73 -3.57
N LEU A 26 -12.53 1.49 -3.46
CA LEU A 26 -12.85 0.48 -4.47
C LEU A 26 -14.28 -0.02 -4.29
N GLY A 27 -14.98 -0.20 -5.40
CA GLY A 27 -16.29 -0.81 -5.38
C GLY A 27 -16.17 -2.32 -5.37
N LYS A 28 -17.31 -2.98 -5.11
CA LYS A 28 -17.33 -4.43 -5.01
C LYS A 28 -16.85 -5.11 -6.29
N LYS A 29 -17.25 -4.57 -7.44
CA LYS A 29 -16.85 -5.15 -8.72
C LYS A 29 -15.35 -5.11 -8.90
N GLN A 30 -14.73 -3.98 -8.55
CA GLN A 30 -13.29 -3.86 -8.64
C GLN A 30 -12.58 -4.81 -7.69
N LEU A 31 -13.09 -4.93 -6.46
CA LEU A 31 -12.53 -5.84 -5.47
C LEU A 31 -12.62 -7.29 -5.96
N ASP A 32 -13.75 -7.66 -6.55
CA ASP A 32 -13.92 -9.02 -7.05
C ASP A 32 -12.93 -9.31 -8.18
N LEU A 33 -12.70 -8.34 -9.05
CA LEU A 33 -11.77 -8.52 -10.16
C LEU A 33 -10.32 -8.61 -9.68
N MET A 34 -9.97 -7.91 -8.61
CA MET A 34 -8.61 -7.94 -8.10
C MET A 34 -8.26 -9.29 -7.48
N GLY A 35 -9.23 -9.93 -6.86
CA GLY A 35 -8.99 -11.19 -6.18
C GLY A 35 -8.09 -11.03 -4.96
N ARG A 36 -7.32 -12.07 -4.66
CA ARG A 36 -6.42 -12.07 -3.52
C ARG A 36 -5.23 -11.14 -3.78
N ILE A 37 -5.02 -10.22 -2.85
CA ILE A 37 -3.87 -9.31 -2.90
C ILE A 37 -3.05 -9.53 -1.63
N ASP A 38 -1.78 -9.83 -1.81
CA ASP A 38 -0.86 -10.04 -0.68
C ASP A 38 -0.20 -8.75 -0.26
N ILE A 39 0.20 -7.92 -1.22
CA ILE A 39 0.87 -6.65 -0.95
C ILE A 39 0.08 -5.54 -1.62
N LEU A 40 -0.28 -4.53 -0.84
CA LEU A 40 -1.04 -3.39 -1.34
C LEU A 40 -0.20 -2.13 -1.23
N MET A 41 0.08 -1.49 -2.36
CA MET A 41 0.79 -0.23 -2.39
C MET A 41 -0.23 0.89 -2.49
N VAL A 42 -0.25 1.78 -1.51
CA VAL A 42 -1.29 2.82 -1.41
C VAL A 42 -0.68 4.20 -1.29
N PRO A 43 -1.24 5.18 -1.98
CA PRO A 43 -0.83 6.56 -1.77
C PRO A 43 -1.45 7.08 -0.47
N ILE A 44 -0.66 7.79 0.32
CA ILE A 44 -1.14 8.36 1.57
C ILE A 44 -0.89 9.85 1.66
N ASP A 45 -0.87 10.54 0.53
CA ASP A 45 -0.71 11.99 0.56
C ASP A 45 -1.93 12.67 1.19
N GLY A 46 -3.10 12.05 1.11
CA GLY A 46 -4.31 12.58 1.73
C GLY A 46 -4.80 13.86 1.08
N TYR A 47 -4.32 14.16 -0.11
CA TYR A 47 -4.60 15.42 -0.75
C TYR A 47 -4.95 15.23 -2.22
N ALA A 48 -4.03 14.72 -3.01
CA ALA A 48 -4.25 14.56 -4.44
C ALA A 48 -4.85 13.20 -4.80
N THR A 49 -4.99 12.32 -3.83
CA THR A 49 -5.57 11.00 -4.04
C THR A 49 -6.65 10.78 -2.99
N MET A 50 -6.85 9.53 -2.57
CA MET A 50 -7.86 9.23 -1.56
C MET A 50 -7.54 9.88 -0.23
N SER A 51 -8.56 10.20 0.54
CA SER A 51 -8.39 10.58 1.93
C SER A 51 -7.82 9.40 2.71
N HIS A 52 -7.25 9.67 3.88
CA HIS A 52 -6.73 8.59 4.70
C HIS A 52 -7.83 7.65 5.16
N GLU A 53 -9.04 8.15 5.40
CA GLU A 53 -10.17 7.31 5.76
C GLU A 53 -10.53 6.37 4.61
N GLU A 54 -10.48 6.85 3.38
CA GLU A 54 -10.75 6.00 2.22
C GLU A 54 -9.68 4.94 2.06
N VAL A 55 -8.42 5.29 2.32
CA VAL A 55 -7.34 4.32 2.28
C VAL A 55 -7.58 3.23 3.32
N MET A 56 -7.97 3.61 4.54
CA MET A 56 -8.26 2.64 5.57
C MET A 56 -9.39 1.70 5.16
N LYS A 57 -10.40 2.22 4.47
CA LYS A 57 -11.50 1.40 3.99
C LYS A 57 -11.01 0.40 2.94
N VAL A 58 -10.17 0.85 2.01
CA VAL A 58 -9.63 -0.04 0.99
C VAL A 58 -8.83 -1.17 1.64
N ILE A 59 -8.01 -0.83 2.64
CA ILE A 59 -7.22 -1.84 3.34
C ILE A 59 -8.15 -2.87 4.00
N ALA A 60 -9.20 -2.40 4.65
CA ALA A 60 -10.13 -3.30 5.32
C ALA A 60 -10.85 -4.20 4.33
N ASP A 61 -11.15 -3.69 3.15
CA ASP A 61 -11.85 -4.46 2.12
C ASP A 61 -10.93 -5.45 1.41
N VAL A 62 -9.70 -5.04 1.11
CA VAL A 62 -8.74 -5.88 0.38
C VAL A 62 -8.11 -6.93 1.28
N LYS A 63 -7.86 -6.57 2.53
CA LYS A 63 -7.24 -7.46 3.52
C LYS A 63 -5.90 -8.01 3.06
N PRO A 64 -4.97 -7.13 2.66
CA PRO A 64 -3.65 -7.59 2.25
C PRO A 64 -2.84 -8.05 3.46
N LYS A 65 -1.74 -8.73 3.20
CA LYS A 65 -0.82 -9.10 4.27
C LYS A 65 0.17 -7.99 4.57
N LEU A 66 0.48 -7.19 3.56
CA LEU A 66 1.49 -6.14 3.70
C LEU A 66 1.00 -4.89 3.00
N ILE A 67 1.14 -3.75 3.66
CA ILE A 67 0.76 -2.46 3.11
C ILE A 67 2.02 -1.63 2.96
N LEU A 68 2.25 -1.12 1.75
CA LEU A 68 3.38 -0.25 1.45
C LEU A 68 2.85 1.14 1.13
N PRO A 69 2.88 2.07 2.10
CA PRO A 69 2.43 3.43 1.82
C PRO A 69 3.40 4.16 0.91
N MET A 70 2.86 5.03 0.06
CA MET A 70 3.62 5.82 -0.88
C MET A 70 3.14 7.27 -0.82
N HIS A 71 3.90 8.17 -1.43
CA HIS A 71 3.52 9.59 -1.55
C HIS A 71 3.28 10.23 -0.19
N TYR A 72 4.22 10.05 0.74
CA TYR A 72 4.08 10.63 2.06
C TYR A 72 5.10 11.75 2.33
N HIS A 73 5.49 12.45 1.27
CA HIS A 73 6.41 13.58 1.41
C HIS A 73 5.71 14.88 1.87
N PHE A 74 4.38 14.92 1.82
CA PHE A 74 3.67 16.08 2.33
C PHE A 74 3.82 16.15 3.85
N PRO A 75 4.02 17.35 4.41
CA PRO A 75 4.15 17.46 5.85
C PRO A 75 2.94 16.87 6.56
N GLY A 76 3.21 16.01 7.51
CA GLY A 76 2.16 15.42 8.35
C GLY A 76 1.44 14.23 7.77
N SER A 77 1.59 13.91 6.49
CA SER A 77 0.80 12.83 5.90
C SER A 77 1.17 11.47 6.49
N LYS A 78 2.45 11.20 6.68
CA LYS A 78 2.88 9.95 7.29
C LYS A 78 2.35 9.81 8.71
N GLN A 79 2.46 10.88 9.50
CA GLN A 79 1.99 10.85 10.88
C GLN A 79 0.48 10.66 10.94
N GLU A 80 -0.25 11.37 10.11
CA GLU A 80 -1.70 11.28 10.10
C GLU A 80 -2.16 9.88 9.74
N PHE A 81 -1.56 9.30 8.71
CA PHE A 81 -1.90 7.94 8.32
C PHE A 81 -1.52 6.95 9.43
N THR A 82 -0.35 7.13 10.02
CA THR A 82 0.11 6.24 11.09
C THR A 82 -0.85 6.26 12.27
N GLU A 83 -1.35 7.44 12.63
CA GLU A 83 -2.28 7.54 13.75
C GLU A 83 -3.58 6.81 13.47
N LEU A 84 -4.04 6.80 12.24
CA LEU A 84 -5.23 6.05 11.88
C LEU A 84 -4.98 4.55 11.83
N ALA A 85 -3.82 4.16 11.37
CA ALA A 85 -3.54 2.74 11.14
C ALA A 85 -3.05 1.99 12.37
N ALA A 86 -2.32 2.66 13.24
CA ALA A 86 -1.67 2.00 14.37
C ALA A 86 -2.62 1.24 15.31
N PRO A 87 -3.85 1.72 15.57
CA PRO A 87 -4.76 0.94 16.41
C PRO A 87 -5.16 -0.41 15.79
N HIS A 88 -5.00 -0.57 14.49
CA HIS A 88 -5.47 -1.75 13.78
C HIS A 88 -4.35 -2.62 13.24
N TYR A 89 -3.19 -2.05 12.93
CA TYR A 89 -2.13 -2.77 12.23
C TYR A 89 -0.78 -2.43 12.83
N ARG A 90 0.12 -3.40 12.82
CA ARG A 90 1.50 -3.16 13.23
C ARG A 90 2.18 -2.27 12.21
N ILE A 91 2.92 -1.28 12.69
CA ILE A 91 3.66 -0.37 11.83
C ILE A 91 5.14 -0.67 11.95
N LYS A 92 5.81 -0.88 10.83
CA LYS A 92 7.24 -1.12 10.79
C LYS A 92 7.90 -0.16 9.82
N GLU A 93 9.18 0.11 10.02
CA GLU A 93 9.95 0.94 9.12
C GLU A 93 11.21 0.21 8.71
N LEU A 94 11.46 0.15 7.40
CA LEU A 94 12.70 -0.40 6.90
C LEU A 94 13.77 0.68 6.92
N LYS A 95 15.01 0.26 7.16
CA LYS A 95 16.15 1.18 7.16
C LYS A 95 16.83 1.23 5.81
N THR A 96 16.52 0.28 4.94
CA THR A 96 17.11 0.23 3.60
C THR A 96 15.98 0.30 2.57
N PRO A 97 16.27 0.82 1.37
CA PRO A 97 15.24 0.97 0.35
C PRO A 97 14.89 -0.31 -0.37
N VAL A 98 15.58 -1.39 -0.08
CA VAL A 98 15.39 -2.66 -0.78
C VAL A 98 15.05 -3.73 0.25
N PHE A 99 14.06 -4.54 -0.06
CA PHE A 99 13.79 -5.72 0.75
C PHE A 99 13.36 -6.83 -0.18
N GLN A 100 13.56 -8.05 0.27
CA GLN A 100 13.10 -9.23 -0.45
C GLN A 100 12.11 -9.95 0.43
N ILE A 101 11.07 -10.47 -0.20
CA ILE A 101 10.05 -11.16 0.54
C ILE A 101 9.56 -12.33 -0.30
N SER A 102 9.38 -13.47 0.34
CA SER A 102 8.78 -14.62 -0.29
C SER A 102 7.41 -14.85 0.34
N ARG A 103 6.63 -15.73 -0.28
CA ARG A 103 5.30 -15.98 0.22
C ARG A 103 5.30 -16.44 1.67
N ARG A 104 6.28 -17.25 2.06
CA ARG A 104 6.35 -17.72 3.44
C ARG A 104 6.72 -16.62 4.43
N ASP A 105 7.31 -15.53 3.93
CA ASP A 105 7.73 -14.42 4.78
C ASP A 105 6.64 -13.40 5.02
N LEU A 106 5.51 -13.55 4.33
CA LEU A 106 4.40 -12.61 4.53
C LEU A 106 3.87 -12.73 5.96
N PRO A 107 3.56 -11.61 6.60
CA PRO A 107 3.05 -11.67 7.96
C PRO A 107 1.70 -12.35 8.00
N LYS A 108 1.38 -12.98 9.13
CA LYS A 108 0.08 -13.62 9.29
C LYS A 108 -1.03 -12.60 9.44
N LYS A 109 -0.73 -11.50 10.11
CA LYS A 109 -1.66 -10.39 10.26
C LYS A 109 -1.13 -9.21 9.46
N THR A 110 -2.03 -8.43 8.91
CA THR A 110 -1.68 -7.28 8.09
C THR A 110 -0.72 -6.35 8.83
N GLU A 111 0.34 -5.94 8.15
CA GLU A 111 1.32 -5.00 8.67
C GLU A 111 1.53 -3.87 7.68
N VAL A 112 1.79 -2.68 8.22
CA VAL A 112 2.19 -1.52 7.43
C VAL A 112 3.70 -1.43 7.45
N LEU A 113 4.32 -1.29 6.28
CA LEU A 113 5.77 -1.24 6.17
C LEU A 113 6.17 0.02 5.42
N PHE A 114 6.85 0.93 6.12
CA PHE A 114 7.36 2.14 5.51
C PHE A 114 8.77 1.92 5.01
N LEU A 115 9.03 2.34 3.78
CA LEU A 115 10.38 2.41 3.25
C LEU A 115 11.02 3.72 3.70
N PRO A 116 12.36 3.87 3.55
CA PRO A 116 13.01 5.12 3.92
C PRO A 116 12.34 6.31 3.23
N SER A 117 12.26 7.43 3.94
CA SER A 117 11.41 8.54 3.52
C SER A 117 11.72 9.10 2.15
N HIS A 118 12.99 9.09 1.74
CA HIS A 118 13.34 9.65 0.43
C HIS A 118 12.94 8.72 -0.72
N TYR A 119 12.39 7.57 -0.43
CA TYR A 119 11.82 6.66 -1.42
C TYR A 119 10.32 6.61 -1.34
N GLY A 120 9.71 7.35 -0.41
CA GLY A 120 8.27 7.24 -0.18
C GLY A 120 7.43 7.87 -1.24
N ASP A 121 7.99 8.72 -2.09
CA ASP A 121 7.26 9.38 -3.14
C ASP A 121 7.48 8.73 -4.49
N THR A 122 8.27 7.66 -4.55
CA THR A 122 8.50 6.92 -5.78
C THR A 122 8.33 5.44 -5.51
N LEU A 123 8.13 4.68 -6.56
CA LEU A 123 8.05 3.25 -6.43
C LEU A 123 9.40 2.69 -6.06
N PRO A 124 9.43 1.67 -5.18
CA PRO A 124 10.68 0.98 -4.91
C PRO A 124 11.19 0.38 -6.21
N SER A 125 12.48 0.38 -6.35
CA SER A 125 13.09 -0.24 -7.50
C SER A 125 12.96 -1.74 -7.37
N VAL A 126 12.33 -2.36 -8.35
CA VAL A 126 12.15 -3.82 -8.30
C VAL A 126 13.00 -4.51 -9.31
N ASP A 127 13.65 -3.78 -10.12
CA ASP A 127 14.48 -4.35 -11.16
C ASP A 127 15.83 -4.65 -10.69
N THR A 128 16.16 -4.21 -9.57
CA THR A 128 17.47 -4.46 -9.20
C THR A 128 17.59 -5.80 -8.75
N PRO A 129 18.22 -6.47 -9.22
CA PRO A 129 18.94 -7.55 -8.72
C PRO A 129 20.24 -7.22 -8.94
#